data_f16664e46ac27de160cccba28d6a4d80
#
_entry.id   f16664e46ac27de160cccba28d6a4d80
#
_cell.length_a   1.000
_cell.length_b   1.000
_cell.length_c   1.000
_cell.angle_alpha   90.00
_cell.angle_beta   90.00
_cell.angle_gamma   90.00
#
_symmetry.space_group_name_H-M   'P 1'
#
loop_
_entity.id
_entity.type
_entity.pdbx_description
1 polymer ?
#
loop_
_entity_poly.entity_id
_entity_poly.type
_entity_poly.pdbx_seq_one_letter_code
_entity_poly.pdbx_strand_id
1 'polypeptide(L)'
;VSGVDAKAWEVLKYFTPINIVGPVNMINVNLDAWNKLPQNIQKTVLEIAAQMEDDMWNLAADMDRKSRATLLENGMVIDPVSRNFRSELDAIGKQLRSAWAKKAGTDAQKILQEYDRITGR
;
A
#
# COMPACT_ATOMS: atom_id res chain seq x y z
N VAL A 1 3.31 -6.64 9.39
CA VAL A 1 2.25 -7.08 10.32
C VAL A 1 1.96 -8.56 10.10
N SER A 2 1.43 -9.01 8.95
CA SER A 2 1.02 -10.41 8.75
C SER A 2 2.10 -11.46 9.05
N GLY A 3 3.38 -11.17 8.80
CA GLY A 3 4.48 -12.07 9.15
C GLY A 3 4.68 -12.21 10.66
N VAL A 4 4.36 -11.17 11.44
CA VAL A 4 4.38 -11.21 12.91
C VAL A 4 3.20 -12.00 13.43
N ASP A 5 1.99 -11.73 12.93
CA ASP A 5 0.76 -12.42 13.34
C ASP A 5 0.84 -13.93 13.10
N ALA A 6 1.46 -14.31 11.95
CA ALA A 6 1.70 -15.71 11.59
C ALA A 6 2.95 -16.31 12.24
N LYS A 7 3.68 -15.58 13.07
CA LYS A 7 4.97 -16.02 13.67
C LYS A 7 5.91 -16.62 12.63
N ALA A 8 6.11 -15.88 11.51
CA ALA A 8 6.85 -16.38 10.36
C ALA A 8 8.27 -16.89 10.71
N TRP A 9 8.88 -16.38 11.78
CA TRP A 9 10.20 -16.80 12.28
C TRP A 9 10.27 -18.27 12.72
N GLU A 10 9.13 -18.93 12.99
CA GLU A 10 9.13 -20.34 13.36
C GLU A 10 9.46 -21.26 12.17
N VAL A 11 9.23 -20.79 10.93
CA VAL A 11 9.37 -21.57 9.70
C VAL A 11 10.23 -20.91 8.61
N LEU A 12 10.53 -19.63 8.75
CA LEU A 12 11.30 -18.85 7.79
C LEU A 12 12.47 -18.14 8.48
N LYS A 13 13.61 -18.10 7.81
CA LYS A 13 14.82 -17.45 8.32
C LYS A 13 15.05 -16.05 7.74
N TYR A 14 14.61 -15.81 6.50
CA TYR A 14 14.91 -14.59 5.76
C TYR A 14 13.65 -13.81 5.44
N PHE A 15 13.75 -12.48 5.47
CA PHE A 15 12.74 -11.55 5.01
C PHE A 15 13.37 -10.51 4.08
N THR A 16 12.89 -10.44 2.85
CA THR A 16 13.37 -9.47 1.86
C THR A 16 12.31 -8.39 1.63
N PRO A 17 12.54 -7.12 2.02
CA PRO A 17 11.55 -6.04 1.92
C PRO A 17 11.48 -5.49 0.49
N ILE A 18 10.87 -6.22 -0.42
CA ILE A 18 10.79 -5.86 -1.84
C ILE A 18 9.89 -4.63 -2.07
N ASN A 19 8.83 -4.47 -1.27
CA ASN A 19 7.84 -3.39 -1.38
C ASN A 19 7.20 -3.31 -2.78
N ILE A 20 6.64 -4.43 -3.24
CA ILE A 20 6.06 -4.55 -4.59
C ILE A 20 4.74 -3.78 -4.68
N VAL A 21 3.96 -3.75 -3.62
CA VAL A 21 2.61 -3.18 -3.59
C VAL A 21 2.42 -2.36 -2.33
N GLY A 22 1.72 -1.22 -2.49
CA GLY A 22 1.17 -0.44 -1.39
C GLY A 22 -0.35 -0.64 -1.37
N PRO A 23 -0.88 -1.59 -0.59
CA PRO A 23 -2.32 -1.82 -0.56
C PRO A 23 -3.04 -0.60 0.03
N VAL A 24 -4.13 -0.21 -0.60
CA VAL A 24 -5.03 0.85 -0.11
C VAL A 24 -6.35 0.20 0.25
N ASN A 25 -6.81 0.44 1.48
CA ASN A 25 -8.14 0.06 1.90
C ASN A 25 -9.11 1.22 1.68
N MET A 26 -10.27 0.93 1.11
CA MET A 26 -11.31 1.91 0.87
C MET A 26 -12.53 1.59 1.72
N ILE A 27 -13.08 2.61 2.39
CA ILE A 27 -14.36 2.52 3.09
C ILE A 27 -15.41 3.14 2.17
N ASN A 28 -16.35 2.33 1.72
CA ASN A 28 -17.39 2.75 0.80
C ASN A 28 -18.76 2.66 1.48
N VAL A 29 -19.64 3.59 1.17
CA VAL A 29 -21.03 3.60 1.62
C VAL A 29 -21.95 3.60 0.40
N ASN A 30 -23.08 2.89 0.51
CA ASN A 30 -24.12 2.96 -0.52
C ASN A 30 -24.68 4.38 -0.62
N LEU A 31 -24.76 4.93 -1.83
CA LEU A 31 -25.13 6.32 -2.06
C LEU A 31 -26.57 6.64 -1.60
N ASP A 32 -27.52 5.71 -1.80
CA ASP A 32 -28.90 5.91 -1.35
C ASP A 32 -29.01 5.90 0.19
N ALA A 33 -28.20 5.09 0.85
CA ALA A 33 -28.11 5.09 2.32
C ALA A 33 -27.48 6.38 2.83
N TRP A 34 -26.41 6.84 2.18
CA TRP A 34 -25.74 8.10 2.48
C TRP A 34 -26.70 9.31 2.35
N ASN A 35 -27.44 9.38 1.26
CA ASN A 35 -28.35 10.48 0.96
C ASN A 35 -29.56 10.56 1.93
N LYS A 36 -29.85 9.48 2.65
CA LYS A 36 -30.89 9.47 3.72
C LYS A 36 -30.40 10.03 5.05
N LEU A 37 -29.09 10.20 5.22
CA LEU A 37 -28.54 10.79 6.44
C LEU A 37 -28.78 12.29 6.47
N PRO A 38 -29.09 12.87 7.65
CA PRO A 38 -29.11 14.31 7.83
C PRO A 38 -27.77 14.96 7.45
N GLN A 39 -27.79 16.15 6.87
CA GLN A 39 -26.57 16.82 6.39
C GLN A 39 -25.51 17.03 7.48
N ASN A 40 -25.92 17.33 8.71
CA ASN A 40 -25.00 17.45 9.83
C ASN A 40 -24.28 16.13 10.14
N ILE A 41 -24.95 14.99 9.99
CA ILE A 41 -24.35 13.67 10.18
C ILE A 41 -23.38 13.37 9.04
N GLN A 42 -23.77 13.64 7.77
CA GLN A 42 -22.87 13.49 6.62
C GLN A 42 -21.58 14.29 6.83
N LYS A 43 -21.71 15.55 7.25
CA LYS A 43 -20.55 16.42 7.52
C LYS A 43 -19.64 15.83 8.60
N THR A 44 -20.22 15.43 9.74
CA THR A 44 -19.46 14.83 10.85
C THR A 44 -18.73 13.56 10.41
N VAL A 45 -19.37 12.69 9.64
CA VAL A 45 -18.73 11.47 9.13
C VAL A 45 -17.54 11.79 8.22
N LEU A 46 -17.67 12.79 7.33
CA LEU A 46 -16.58 13.20 6.45
C LEU A 46 -15.42 13.82 7.23
N GLU A 47 -15.69 14.62 8.25
CA GLU A 47 -14.65 15.21 9.10
C GLU A 47 -13.87 14.14 9.87
N ILE A 48 -14.59 13.17 10.47
CA ILE A 48 -13.95 12.03 11.15
C ILE A 48 -13.16 11.17 10.16
N ALA A 49 -13.69 10.90 8.98
CA ALA A 49 -13.02 10.10 7.98
C ALA A 49 -11.70 10.75 7.52
N ALA A 50 -11.69 12.06 7.29
CA ALA A 50 -10.47 12.78 6.92
C ALA A 50 -9.41 12.72 8.03
N GLN A 51 -9.79 12.91 9.29
CA GLN A 51 -8.86 12.78 10.41
C GLN A 51 -8.33 11.34 10.55
N MET A 52 -9.20 10.34 10.42
CA MET A 52 -8.80 8.93 10.47
C MET A 52 -7.85 8.55 9.35
N GLU A 53 -7.95 9.15 8.17
CA GLU A 53 -7.04 8.89 7.05
C GLU A 53 -5.61 9.23 7.45
N ASP A 54 -5.36 10.43 7.97
CA ASP A 54 -4.03 10.86 8.42
C ASP A 54 -3.49 9.97 9.55
N ASP A 55 -4.33 9.65 10.53
CA ASP A 55 -3.97 8.78 11.65
C ASP A 55 -3.60 7.37 11.17
N MET A 56 -4.33 6.82 10.20
CA MET A 56 -4.07 5.48 9.65
C MET A 56 -2.78 5.43 8.83
N TRP A 57 -2.44 6.45 8.07
CA TRP A 57 -1.16 6.52 7.37
C TRP A 57 0.02 6.51 8.34
N ASN A 58 -0.05 7.30 9.42
CA ASN A 58 0.97 7.32 10.45
C ASN A 58 1.07 5.99 11.19
N LEU A 59 -0.06 5.41 11.56
CA LEU A 59 -0.13 4.10 12.22
C LEU A 59 0.46 2.99 11.34
N ALA A 60 0.17 2.97 10.03
CA ALA A 60 0.69 1.97 9.10
C ALA A 60 2.23 2.02 9.02
N ALA A 61 2.82 3.21 8.97
CA ALA A 61 4.26 3.39 8.97
C ALA A 61 4.90 2.90 10.29
N ASP A 62 4.27 3.19 11.42
CA ASP A 62 4.72 2.73 12.74
C ASP A 62 4.63 1.21 12.89
N MET A 63 3.53 0.63 12.43
CA MET A 63 3.32 -0.82 12.47
C MET A 63 4.34 -1.56 11.58
N ASP A 64 4.71 -1.03 10.41
CA ASP A 64 5.75 -1.62 9.58
C ASP A 64 7.10 -1.63 10.30
N ARG A 65 7.50 -0.53 10.91
CA ARG A 65 8.74 -0.43 11.69
C ARG A 65 8.76 -1.42 12.86
N LYS A 66 7.69 -1.46 13.65
CA LYS A 66 7.55 -2.38 14.79
C LYS A 66 7.57 -3.83 14.34
N SER A 67 6.86 -4.15 13.27
CA SER A 67 6.83 -5.51 12.73
C SER A 67 8.21 -5.98 12.27
N ARG A 68 8.99 -5.13 11.62
CA ARG A 68 10.38 -5.46 11.22
C ARG A 68 11.26 -5.69 12.44
N ALA A 69 11.14 -4.85 13.48
CA ALA A 69 11.88 -5.04 14.73
C ALA A 69 11.54 -6.40 15.37
N THR A 70 10.25 -6.73 15.47
CA THR A 70 9.80 -8.02 16.03
C THR A 70 10.32 -9.22 15.23
N LEU A 71 10.35 -9.15 13.89
CA LEU A 71 10.93 -10.22 13.07
C LEU A 71 12.43 -10.42 13.35
N LEU A 72 13.19 -9.33 13.49
CA LEU A 72 14.62 -9.35 13.83
C LEU A 72 14.85 -9.93 15.23
N GLU A 73 14.09 -9.47 16.23
CA GLU A 73 14.17 -9.93 17.63
C GLU A 73 13.91 -11.43 17.75
N ASN A 74 13.07 -11.99 16.87
CA ASN A 74 12.79 -13.41 16.79
C ASN A 74 13.74 -14.19 15.85
N GLY A 75 14.88 -13.60 15.49
CA GLY A 75 15.96 -14.29 14.79
C GLY A 75 15.84 -14.34 13.26
N MET A 76 14.88 -13.62 12.65
CA MET A 76 14.85 -13.48 11.19
C MET A 76 15.96 -12.52 10.71
N VAL A 77 16.52 -12.83 9.55
CA VAL A 77 17.49 -11.98 8.87
C VAL A 77 16.75 -11.14 7.85
N ILE A 78 16.87 -9.80 7.95
CA ILE A 78 16.36 -8.90 6.91
C ILE A 78 17.44 -8.79 5.83
N ASP A 79 17.15 -9.38 4.66
CA ASP A 79 18.05 -9.40 3.52
C ASP A 79 17.71 -8.23 2.58
N PRO A 80 18.63 -7.29 2.35
CA PRO A 80 18.36 -6.12 1.51
C PRO A 80 18.19 -6.53 0.04
N VAL A 81 17.28 -5.84 -0.64
CA VAL A 81 17.06 -6.02 -2.09
C VAL A 81 18.30 -5.58 -2.84
N SER A 82 18.95 -6.50 -3.59
CA SER A 82 20.10 -6.16 -4.42
C SER A 82 19.70 -5.19 -5.56
N ARG A 83 20.67 -4.39 -6.03
CA ARG A 83 20.42 -3.45 -7.14
C ARG A 83 20.02 -4.17 -8.42
N ASN A 84 20.64 -5.31 -8.70
CA ASN A 84 20.34 -6.12 -9.89
C ASN A 84 18.89 -6.62 -9.83
N PHE A 85 18.50 -7.24 -8.73
CA PHE A 85 17.14 -7.74 -8.52
C PHE A 85 16.09 -6.61 -8.61
N ARG A 86 16.40 -5.44 -8.04
CA ARG A 86 15.52 -4.27 -8.18
C ARG A 86 15.36 -3.84 -9.63
N SER A 87 16.44 -3.79 -10.38
CA SER A 87 16.44 -3.41 -11.81
C SER A 87 15.60 -4.38 -12.66
N GLU A 88 15.71 -5.68 -12.38
CA GLU A 88 14.91 -6.71 -13.07
C GLU A 88 13.41 -6.56 -12.75
N LEU A 89 13.06 -6.34 -11.48
CA LEU A 89 11.67 -6.07 -11.08
C LEU A 89 11.11 -4.81 -11.73
N ASP A 90 11.90 -3.74 -11.80
CA ASP A 90 11.47 -2.48 -12.43
C ASP A 90 11.25 -2.66 -13.94
N ALA A 91 12.07 -3.47 -14.62
CA ALA A 91 11.86 -3.80 -16.03
C ALA A 91 10.56 -4.59 -16.25
N ILE A 92 10.30 -5.60 -15.44
CA ILE A 92 9.03 -6.35 -15.46
C ILE A 92 7.85 -5.42 -15.16
N GLY A 93 7.96 -4.58 -14.14
CA GLY A 93 6.94 -3.61 -13.77
C GLY A 93 6.58 -2.65 -14.91
N LYS A 94 7.57 -2.16 -15.66
CA LYS A 94 7.36 -1.31 -16.85
C LYS A 94 6.57 -2.05 -17.94
N GLN A 95 6.92 -3.31 -18.21
CA GLN A 95 6.20 -4.13 -19.20
C GLN A 95 4.74 -4.33 -18.80
N LEU A 96 4.49 -4.69 -17.55
CA LEU A 96 3.13 -4.92 -17.03
C LEU A 96 2.29 -3.63 -17.05
N ARG A 97 2.85 -2.49 -16.65
CA ARG A 97 2.17 -1.18 -16.72
C ARG A 97 1.82 -0.81 -18.15
N SER A 98 2.73 -1.02 -19.10
CA SER A 98 2.48 -0.76 -20.53
C SER A 98 1.37 -1.65 -21.09
N ALA A 99 1.37 -2.93 -20.75
CA ALA A 99 0.32 -3.87 -21.17
C ALA A 99 -1.04 -3.50 -20.59
N TRP A 100 -1.07 -3.13 -19.30
CA TRP A 100 -2.29 -2.67 -18.64
C TRP A 100 -2.83 -1.37 -19.26
N ALA A 101 -1.98 -0.38 -19.50
CA ALA A 101 -2.38 0.89 -20.09
C ALA A 101 -3.00 0.72 -21.49
N LYS A 102 -2.45 -0.18 -22.32
CA LYS A 102 -3.04 -0.51 -23.63
C LYS A 102 -4.43 -1.12 -23.51
N LYS A 103 -4.64 -1.98 -22.51
CA LYS A 103 -5.93 -2.65 -22.27
C LYS A 103 -6.97 -1.73 -21.64
N ALA A 104 -6.56 -0.87 -20.71
CA ALA A 104 -7.45 -0.02 -19.93
C ALA A 104 -7.76 1.34 -20.60
N GLY A 105 -7.03 1.70 -21.68
CA GLY A 105 -7.36 2.85 -22.51
C GLY A 105 -6.82 4.19 -21.98
N THR A 106 -7.43 5.28 -22.46
CA THR A 106 -6.91 6.65 -22.29
C THR A 106 -6.82 7.10 -20.83
N ASP A 107 -7.77 6.69 -19.99
CA ASP A 107 -7.77 7.10 -18.57
C ASP A 107 -6.65 6.44 -17.79
N ALA A 108 -6.29 5.20 -18.12
CA ALA A 108 -5.12 4.54 -17.55
C ALA A 108 -3.81 5.27 -17.90
N GLN A 109 -3.70 5.79 -19.12
CA GLN A 109 -2.54 6.57 -19.51
C GLN A 109 -2.41 7.85 -18.70
N LYS A 110 -3.51 8.57 -18.46
CA LYS A 110 -3.51 9.78 -17.62
C LYS A 110 -3.10 9.45 -16.17
N ILE A 111 -3.63 8.37 -15.61
CA ILE A 111 -3.27 7.92 -14.27
C ILE A 111 -1.76 7.62 -14.17
N LEU A 112 -1.21 6.90 -15.15
CA LEU A 112 0.22 6.60 -15.17
C LEU A 112 1.09 7.84 -15.33
N GLN A 113 0.71 8.78 -16.20
CA GLN A 113 1.42 10.05 -16.36
C GLN A 113 1.45 10.85 -15.05
N GLU A 114 0.33 10.93 -14.34
CA GLU A 114 0.26 11.63 -13.06
C GLU A 114 1.07 10.91 -11.98
N TYR A 115 1.02 9.58 -11.94
CA TYR A 115 1.86 8.77 -11.07
C TYR A 115 3.35 9.01 -11.30
N ASP A 116 3.79 8.99 -12.56
CA ASP A 116 5.19 9.23 -12.93
C ASP A 116 5.62 10.67 -12.57
N ARG A 117 4.74 11.66 -12.75
CA ARG A 117 4.98 13.04 -12.34
C ARG A 117 5.20 13.18 -10.82
N ILE A 118 4.35 12.52 -10.01
CA ILE A 118 4.42 12.60 -8.54
C ILE A 118 5.64 11.85 -8.00
N THR A 119 5.96 10.70 -8.59
CA THR A 119 7.03 9.82 -8.09
C THR A 119 8.40 10.10 -8.68
N GLY A 120 8.50 10.99 -9.70
CA GLY A 120 9.74 11.31 -10.39
C GLY A 120 10.30 10.14 -11.21
N ARG A 121 9.46 9.25 -11.71
CA ARG A 121 9.84 8.05 -12.46
C ARG A 121 9.60 8.22 -13.95
#